data_820ea104cdbb5b3157f7f27f07c71a8a
#
_entry.id   820ea104cdbb5b3157f7f27f07c71a8a
#
_cell.length_a   1.000
_cell.length_b   1.000
_cell.length_c   1.000
_cell.angle_alpha   90.00
_cell.angle_beta   90.00
_cell.angle_gamma   90.00
#
_symmetry.space_group_name_H-M   'P 1'
#
loop_
_entity.id
_entity.type
_entity.pdbx_description
1 polymer ?
#
loop_
_entity_poly.entity_id
_entity_poly.type
_entity_poly.pdbx_seq_one_letter_code
_entity_poly.pdbx_strand_id
1 'polypeptide(L)'
;MVGAPPPPHAYNPGFSKAITFLSALVLCASIAVVAWLSFDVPRVDRVPDAERALSHMVGRLMDLEAGLKTLPIPEQLLYEITMGSDVNDRAQAIDWYRELAEESPDPIVDLHLAILEGEAGRISEIQHKVARWARQSQPYPVFAGFLQAGYLDSQVSPAYAFDLQAQLAEQPISGWFYSRLATRIAERSGDRLLLTTLEASSQQRAAALLQRARAFAALELALMVVGLMVLGWWLRRIRRTAISRVGSAELPPLWAGRLGAGVLVRGGAVGALLTVAFLYMAIDYPSLRVLAVPLSNLPLLALAYYHLLRPQRQTFWSGFGLHIEPRSLGRLGLAVLAVVAAGLIGEWVMGRIAEPLNLVSHWTEWFDADLVWGTPPTLAVSLMEYVLFAPVFEELAFRGLLFGVLRRRFHLWTAAILSAALFALAHGYGLIGFLSVFWSGLIWAWAYERTGSLWTGMIAHAINNLLVCLSVMALLRG
;
A
#
# COMPACT_ATOMS: atom_id res chain seq x y z
N MET A 1 -50.43 27.44 -15.71
CA MET A 1 -49.29 28.30 -16.02
C MET A 1 -48.28 27.43 -16.73
N VAL A 2 -48.07 27.61 -18.03
CA VAL A 2 -47.07 26.91 -18.80
C VAL A 2 -45.73 27.53 -18.40
N GLY A 3 -44.88 26.75 -17.79
CA GLY A 3 -43.54 27.20 -17.36
C GLY A 3 -42.75 27.66 -18.57
N ALA A 4 -42.03 28.81 -18.42
CA ALA A 4 -41.16 29.34 -19.46
C ALA A 4 -40.13 28.24 -19.89
N PRO A 5 -39.84 28.12 -21.19
CA PRO A 5 -38.87 27.15 -21.69
C PRO A 5 -37.52 27.43 -21.01
N PRO A 6 -36.74 26.39 -20.69
CA PRO A 6 -35.44 26.59 -20.11
C PRO A 6 -34.58 27.51 -21.01
N PRO A 7 -33.78 28.41 -20.45
CA PRO A 7 -32.99 29.32 -21.24
C PRO A 7 -32.04 28.52 -22.17
N PRO A 8 -31.80 29.03 -23.41
CA PRO A 8 -30.93 28.34 -24.35
C PRO A 8 -29.58 28.08 -23.66
N HIS A 9 -29.10 26.85 -23.76
CA HIS A 9 -27.79 26.46 -23.22
C HIS A 9 -26.77 27.50 -23.63
N ALA A 10 -26.16 28.18 -22.63
CA ALA A 10 -25.12 29.14 -22.88
C ALA A 10 -24.08 28.49 -23.80
N TYR A 11 -23.91 29.04 -25.00
CA TYR A 11 -23.03 28.54 -26.06
C TYR A 11 -21.62 28.52 -25.47
N ASN A 12 -21.16 27.37 -25.03
CA ASN A 12 -19.78 27.16 -24.62
C ASN A 12 -19.03 26.78 -25.91
N PRO A 13 -18.22 27.68 -26.49
CA PRO A 13 -17.42 27.36 -27.67
C PRO A 13 -16.48 26.24 -27.24
N GLY A 14 -16.74 25.03 -27.73
CA GLY A 14 -15.99 23.85 -27.31
C GLY A 14 -14.49 24.09 -27.36
N PHE A 15 -13.74 23.32 -26.57
CA PHE A 15 -12.28 23.43 -26.54
C PHE A 15 -11.66 23.29 -27.95
N SER A 16 -10.57 24.04 -28.22
CA SER A 16 -9.78 23.88 -29.43
C SER A 16 -9.33 22.42 -29.61
N LYS A 17 -9.62 21.82 -30.74
CA LYS A 17 -9.26 20.43 -31.05
C LYS A 17 -7.73 20.24 -31.00
N ALA A 18 -6.97 21.22 -31.53
CA ALA A 18 -5.51 21.17 -31.57
C ALA A 18 -4.91 21.14 -30.13
N ILE A 19 -5.39 22.02 -29.24
CA ILE A 19 -4.90 22.05 -27.85
C ILE A 19 -5.30 20.75 -27.11
N THR A 20 -6.53 20.23 -27.33
CA THR A 20 -6.93 18.97 -26.71
C THR A 20 -6.09 17.80 -27.20
N PHE A 21 -5.77 17.76 -28.49
CA PHE A 21 -4.89 16.76 -29.07
C PHE A 21 -3.47 16.83 -28.48
N LEU A 22 -2.88 18.05 -28.41
CA LEU A 22 -1.57 18.26 -27.80
C LEU A 22 -1.59 17.84 -26.32
N SER A 23 -2.62 18.21 -25.56
CA SER A 23 -2.77 17.77 -24.15
C SER A 23 -2.88 16.25 -24.04
N ALA A 24 -3.56 15.57 -24.96
CA ALA A 24 -3.62 14.12 -24.98
C ALA A 24 -2.25 13.50 -25.25
N LEU A 25 -1.47 14.07 -26.16
CA LEU A 25 -0.10 13.61 -26.41
C LEU A 25 0.79 13.79 -25.17
N VAL A 26 0.71 14.93 -24.48
CA VAL A 26 1.45 15.19 -23.26
C VAL A 26 1.06 14.19 -22.17
N LEU A 27 -0.24 13.95 -21.97
CA LEU A 27 -0.73 13.00 -20.97
C LEU A 27 -0.29 11.56 -21.30
N CYS A 28 -0.42 11.14 -22.55
CA CYS A 28 0.05 9.82 -22.99
C CYS A 28 1.58 9.67 -22.83
N ALA A 29 2.35 10.70 -23.20
CA ALA A 29 3.79 10.70 -23.03
C ALA A 29 4.18 10.63 -21.55
N SER A 30 3.51 11.39 -20.66
CA SER A 30 3.75 11.33 -19.22
C SER A 30 3.45 9.95 -18.65
N ILE A 31 2.33 9.34 -19.05
CA ILE A 31 1.98 7.96 -18.62
C ILE A 31 3.02 6.96 -19.15
N ALA A 32 3.44 7.11 -20.42
CA ALA A 32 4.45 6.23 -21.01
C ALA A 32 5.82 6.34 -20.31
N VAL A 33 6.23 7.56 -19.92
CA VAL A 33 7.48 7.79 -19.16
C VAL A 33 7.37 7.16 -17.78
N VAL A 34 6.27 7.35 -17.06
CA VAL A 34 6.05 6.73 -15.75
C VAL A 34 6.05 5.20 -15.86
N ALA A 35 5.35 4.65 -16.86
CA ALA A 35 5.34 3.21 -17.11
C ALA A 35 6.75 2.69 -17.44
N TRP A 36 7.47 3.37 -18.33
CA TRP A 36 8.85 2.99 -18.68
C TRP A 36 9.78 3.01 -17.47
N LEU A 37 9.78 4.08 -16.68
CA LEU A 37 10.56 4.13 -15.43
C LEU A 37 10.15 3.02 -14.44
N SER A 38 8.87 2.65 -14.43
CA SER A 38 8.38 1.56 -13.58
C SER A 38 8.83 0.18 -14.05
N PHE A 39 9.22 0.00 -15.31
CA PHE A 39 9.73 -1.26 -15.83
C PHE A 39 11.27 -1.30 -15.89
N ASP A 40 11.92 -0.15 -16.08
CA ASP A 40 13.37 -0.05 -16.32
C ASP A 40 14.18 0.05 -15.01
N VAL A 41 13.59 0.65 -13.97
CA VAL A 41 14.25 0.78 -12.65
C VAL A 41 13.96 -0.47 -11.80
N PRO A 42 14.99 -1.18 -11.28
CA PRO A 42 14.81 -2.27 -10.34
C PRO A 42 13.91 -1.84 -9.18
N ARG A 43 13.04 -2.74 -8.72
CA ARG A 43 12.06 -2.41 -7.67
C ARG A 43 12.75 -2.00 -6.37
N VAL A 44 13.87 -2.62 -6.06
CA VAL A 44 14.66 -2.34 -4.87
C VAL A 44 15.23 -0.90 -4.86
N ASP A 45 15.58 -0.36 -6.02
CA ASP A 45 16.12 1.01 -6.15
C ASP A 45 15.07 2.11 -5.87
N ARG A 46 13.80 1.74 -5.78
CA ARG A 46 12.71 2.68 -5.45
C ARG A 46 12.62 2.96 -3.95
N VAL A 47 13.26 2.13 -3.14
CA VAL A 47 13.24 2.26 -1.69
C VAL A 47 14.58 2.81 -1.23
N PRO A 48 14.61 3.98 -0.56
CA PRO A 48 15.84 4.50 0.03
C PRO A 48 16.42 3.51 1.04
N ASP A 49 17.73 3.23 0.95
CA ASP A 49 18.44 2.31 1.86
C ASP A 49 17.75 0.92 1.90
N ALA A 50 17.63 0.29 0.71
CA ALA A 50 16.90 -0.95 0.52
C ALA A 50 17.42 -2.10 1.39
N GLU A 51 18.73 -2.17 1.62
CA GLU A 51 19.38 -3.17 2.48
C GLU A 51 18.88 -3.06 3.92
N ARG A 52 18.87 -1.85 4.46
CA ARG A 52 18.35 -1.58 5.80
C ARG A 52 16.85 -1.82 5.89
N ALA A 53 16.10 -1.40 4.86
CA ALA A 53 14.66 -1.55 4.80
C ALA A 53 14.25 -3.01 4.82
N LEU A 54 14.85 -3.83 3.93
CA LEU A 54 14.56 -5.25 3.85
C LEU A 54 15.00 -5.99 5.12
N SER A 55 16.19 -5.67 5.65
CA SER A 55 16.68 -6.27 6.90
C SER A 55 15.75 -6.01 8.06
N HIS A 56 15.30 -4.77 8.22
CA HIS A 56 14.37 -4.38 9.27
C HIS A 56 13.02 -5.08 9.13
N MET A 57 12.46 -5.08 7.92
CA MET A 57 11.17 -5.68 7.64
C MET A 57 11.18 -7.19 7.85
N VAL A 58 12.12 -7.91 7.23
CA VAL A 58 12.23 -9.37 7.37
C VAL A 58 12.53 -9.75 8.82
N GLY A 59 13.40 -9.01 9.50
CA GLY A 59 13.67 -9.24 10.93
C GLY A 59 12.40 -9.15 11.79
N ARG A 60 11.53 -8.16 11.53
CA ARG A 60 10.23 -8.00 12.22
C ARG A 60 9.24 -9.12 11.87
N LEU A 61 9.17 -9.53 10.61
CA LEU A 61 8.33 -10.65 10.20
C LEU A 61 8.75 -11.95 10.89
N MET A 62 10.04 -12.23 10.95
CA MET A 62 10.56 -13.43 11.61
C MET A 62 10.39 -13.39 13.15
N ASP A 63 10.54 -12.23 13.79
CA ASP A 63 10.22 -12.07 15.21
C ASP A 63 8.72 -12.28 15.49
N LEU A 64 7.84 -11.78 14.60
CA LEU A 64 6.39 -12.00 14.69
C LEU A 64 6.02 -13.48 14.53
N GLU A 65 6.57 -14.16 13.51
CA GLU A 65 6.41 -15.61 13.28
C GLU A 65 6.81 -16.43 14.52
N ALA A 66 7.97 -16.09 15.10
CA ALA A 66 8.44 -16.76 16.33
C ALA A 66 7.46 -16.56 17.50
N GLY A 67 6.90 -15.37 17.62
CA GLY A 67 5.88 -15.08 18.63
C GLY A 67 4.57 -15.83 18.40
N LEU A 68 4.09 -15.88 17.16
CA LEU A 68 2.86 -16.60 16.78
C LEU A 68 2.91 -18.07 17.16
N LYS A 69 4.07 -18.72 17.00
CA LYS A 69 4.28 -20.14 17.36
C LYS A 69 4.16 -20.41 18.87
N THR A 70 4.24 -19.42 19.71
CA THR A 70 4.05 -19.55 21.17
C THR A 70 2.59 -19.43 21.60
N LEU A 71 1.68 -19.04 20.70
CA LEU A 71 0.27 -18.82 21.01
C LEU A 71 -0.51 -20.14 21.07
N PRO A 72 -1.69 -20.14 21.74
CA PRO A 72 -2.61 -21.27 21.67
C PRO A 72 -3.09 -21.53 20.22
N ILE A 73 -3.30 -22.81 19.87
CA ILE A 73 -3.70 -23.24 18.52
C ILE A 73 -4.87 -22.45 17.94
N PRO A 74 -5.96 -22.16 18.68
CA PRO A 74 -7.08 -21.36 18.14
C PRO A 74 -6.67 -19.96 17.70
N GLU A 75 -5.72 -19.34 18.41
CA GLU A 75 -5.21 -18.01 18.07
C GLU A 75 -4.25 -18.08 16.89
N GLN A 76 -3.40 -19.12 16.79
CA GLN A 76 -2.56 -19.36 15.60
C GLN A 76 -3.43 -19.50 14.35
N LEU A 77 -4.49 -20.32 14.41
CA LEU A 77 -5.44 -20.48 13.29
C LEU A 77 -6.14 -19.16 12.91
N LEU A 78 -6.47 -18.33 13.88
CA LEU A 78 -7.06 -17.01 13.59
C LEU A 78 -6.08 -16.14 12.80
N TYR A 79 -4.81 -16.10 13.19
CA TYR A 79 -3.78 -15.37 12.45
C TYR A 79 -3.56 -15.96 11.06
N GLU A 80 -3.49 -17.28 10.91
CA GLU A 80 -3.37 -17.94 9.61
C GLU A 80 -4.54 -17.60 8.69
N ILE A 81 -5.76 -17.56 9.21
CA ILE A 81 -6.96 -17.18 8.44
C ILE A 81 -6.92 -15.68 8.05
N THR A 82 -6.43 -14.81 8.91
CA THR A 82 -6.49 -13.36 8.69
C THR A 82 -5.27 -12.81 7.96
N MET A 83 -4.07 -13.28 8.28
CA MET A 83 -2.79 -12.71 7.81
C MET A 83 -2.03 -13.61 6.82
N GLY A 84 -2.36 -14.89 6.69
CA GLY A 84 -1.68 -15.84 5.82
C GLY A 84 -0.78 -16.85 6.53
N SER A 85 -0.13 -17.72 5.76
CA SER A 85 0.70 -18.80 6.25
C SER A 85 2.16 -18.36 6.38
N ASP A 86 2.78 -18.66 7.54
CA ASP A 86 4.19 -18.37 7.86
C ASP A 86 5.20 -19.09 6.93
N VAL A 87 4.81 -20.18 6.31
CA VAL A 87 5.67 -20.93 5.38
C VAL A 87 5.98 -20.11 4.12
N ASN A 88 5.01 -19.32 3.65
CA ASN A 88 5.19 -18.46 2.50
C ASN A 88 6.07 -17.24 2.82
N ASP A 89 5.99 -16.71 4.03
CA ASP A 89 6.73 -15.49 4.40
C ASP A 89 8.24 -15.70 4.34
N ARG A 90 8.74 -16.85 4.81
CA ARG A 90 10.17 -17.17 4.75
C ARG A 90 10.66 -17.42 3.32
N ALA A 91 9.86 -18.12 2.50
CA ALA A 91 10.19 -18.35 1.11
C ALA A 91 10.27 -17.02 0.33
N GLN A 92 9.32 -16.12 0.56
CA GLN A 92 9.31 -14.78 -0.01
C GLN A 92 10.51 -13.94 0.45
N ALA A 93 10.84 -13.98 1.74
CA ALA A 93 12.01 -13.27 2.26
C ALA A 93 13.31 -13.72 1.58
N ILE A 94 13.46 -15.04 1.30
CA ILE A 94 14.60 -15.56 0.55
C ILE A 94 14.62 -15.01 -0.88
N ASP A 95 13.46 -14.97 -1.56
CA ASP A 95 13.40 -14.47 -2.94
C ASP A 95 13.67 -12.96 -3.01
N TRP A 96 13.16 -12.16 -2.07
CA TRP A 96 13.49 -10.74 -1.97
C TRP A 96 14.97 -10.48 -1.69
N TYR A 97 15.59 -11.30 -0.84
CA TYR A 97 17.03 -11.18 -0.58
C TYR A 97 17.89 -11.65 -1.77
N ARG A 98 17.42 -12.58 -2.60
CA ARG A 98 18.11 -12.95 -3.84
C ARG A 98 18.08 -11.79 -4.84
N GLU A 99 16.91 -11.18 -5.03
CA GLU A 99 16.79 -9.99 -5.89
C GLU A 99 17.71 -8.86 -5.38
N LEU A 100 17.69 -8.57 -4.08
CA LEU A 100 18.56 -7.54 -3.51
C LEU A 100 20.04 -7.88 -3.65
N ALA A 101 20.44 -9.14 -3.49
CA ALA A 101 21.84 -9.58 -3.62
C ALA A 101 22.38 -9.50 -5.08
N GLU A 102 21.50 -9.46 -6.09
CA GLU A 102 21.89 -9.23 -7.48
C GLU A 102 22.22 -7.74 -7.74
N GLU A 103 21.61 -6.83 -7.00
CA GLU A 103 21.71 -5.39 -7.21
C GLU A 103 22.65 -4.70 -6.18
N SER A 104 22.73 -5.21 -4.94
CA SER A 104 23.51 -4.61 -3.87
C SER A 104 24.93 -5.17 -3.78
N PRO A 105 25.95 -4.28 -3.68
CA PRO A 105 27.33 -4.70 -3.43
C PRO A 105 27.62 -4.98 -1.95
N ASP A 106 26.65 -4.81 -1.02
CA ASP A 106 26.87 -4.98 0.41
C ASP A 106 26.95 -6.48 0.80
N PRO A 107 28.12 -6.96 1.31
CA PRO A 107 28.27 -8.35 1.71
C PRO A 107 27.32 -8.81 2.81
N ILE A 108 26.76 -7.89 3.59
CA ILE A 108 25.77 -8.19 4.66
C ILE A 108 24.49 -8.75 4.05
N VAL A 109 24.09 -8.32 2.87
CA VAL A 109 22.93 -8.88 2.14
C VAL A 109 23.11 -10.37 1.88
N ASP A 110 24.32 -10.76 1.42
CA ASP A 110 24.68 -12.17 1.21
C ASP A 110 24.62 -12.98 2.53
N LEU A 111 25.08 -12.40 3.64
CA LEU A 111 25.03 -13.05 4.96
C LEU A 111 23.58 -13.23 5.42
N HIS A 112 22.74 -12.21 5.29
CA HIS A 112 21.32 -12.30 5.65
C HIS A 112 20.61 -13.38 4.82
N LEU A 113 20.84 -13.44 3.50
CA LEU A 113 20.31 -14.47 2.63
C LEU A 113 20.77 -15.86 3.10
N ALA A 114 22.05 -16.02 3.43
CA ALA A 114 22.57 -17.32 3.90
C ALA A 114 21.95 -17.74 5.24
N ILE A 115 21.71 -16.82 6.17
CA ILE A 115 21.01 -17.10 7.43
C ILE A 115 19.58 -17.61 7.14
N LEU A 116 18.83 -16.95 6.26
CA LEU A 116 17.48 -17.36 5.88
C LEU A 116 17.47 -18.76 5.22
N GLU A 117 18.42 -19.02 4.33
CA GLU A 117 18.58 -20.34 3.69
C GLU A 117 18.94 -21.43 4.71
N GLY A 118 19.82 -21.12 5.67
CA GLY A 118 20.17 -22.03 6.77
C GLY A 118 18.96 -22.36 7.65
N GLU A 119 18.15 -21.37 7.98
CA GLU A 119 16.90 -21.55 8.74
C GLU A 119 15.80 -22.25 7.95
N ALA A 120 15.84 -22.19 6.63
CA ALA A 120 14.98 -22.97 5.73
C ALA A 120 15.48 -24.40 5.51
N GLY A 121 16.60 -24.80 6.15
CA GLY A 121 17.17 -26.15 6.02
C GLY A 121 17.89 -26.43 4.69
N ARG A 122 18.25 -25.38 3.92
CA ARG A 122 18.97 -25.49 2.64
C ARG A 122 20.47 -25.74 2.85
N ILE A 123 20.80 -26.84 3.55
CA ILE A 123 22.16 -27.13 4.02
C ILE A 123 23.16 -27.26 2.86
N SER A 124 22.75 -27.82 1.71
CA SER A 124 23.62 -27.90 0.53
C SER A 124 24.04 -26.53 0.01
N GLU A 125 23.14 -25.56 0.02
CA GLU A 125 23.46 -24.18 -0.41
C GLU A 125 24.44 -23.51 0.56
N ILE A 126 24.28 -23.73 1.87
CA ILE A 126 25.22 -23.26 2.88
C ILE A 126 26.60 -23.87 2.69
N GLN A 127 26.70 -25.20 2.45
CA GLN A 127 27.99 -25.86 2.18
C GLN A 127 28.70 -25.23 0.97
N HIS A 128 27.98 -24.98 -0.11
CA HIS A 128 28.54 -24.34 -1.31
C HIS A 128 29.01 -22.89 -1.02
N LYS A 129 28.22 -22.11 -0.27
CA LYS A 129 28.60 -20.76 0.13
C LYS A 129 29.83 -20.75 1.01
N VAL A 130 29.91 -21.58 2.04
CA VAL A 130 31.07 -21.69 2.92
C VAL A 130 32.35 -22.04 2.13
N ALA A 131 32.29 -23.06 1.26
CA ALA A 131 33.44 -23.47 0.43
C ALA A 131 33.93 -22.34 -0.52
N ARG A 132 33.00 -21.56 -1.05
CA ARG A 132 33.29 -20.41 -1.92
C ARG A 132 33.84 -19.22 -1.13
N TRP A 133 33.16 -18.83 -0.05
CA TRP A 133 33.49 -17.64 0.74
C TRP A 133 34.83 -17.76 1.50
N ALA A 134 35.19 -18.96 1.93
CA ALA A 134 36.49 -19.20 2.56
C ALA A 134 37.70 -18.82 1.69
N ARG A 135 37.50 -18.67 0.36
CA ARG A 135 38.54 -18.33 -0.62
C ARG A 135 38.45 -16.89 -1.15
N GLN A 136 37.46 -16.13 -0.68
CA GLN A 136 37.25 -14.73 -1.09
C GLN A 136 38.01 -13.74 -0.18
N SER A 137 37.98 -12.47 -0.53
CA SER A 137 38.48 -11.38 0.32
C SER A 137 37.53 -11.13 1.52
N GLN A 138 38.03 -10.46 2.54
CA GLN A 138 37.21 -10.02 3.67
C GLN A 138 36.00 -9.20 3.15
N PRO A 139 34.81 -9.38 3.79
CA PRO A 139 34.54 -10.11 5.05
C PRO A 139 34.11 -11.59 4.87
N TYR A 140 34.05 -12.12 3.66
CA TYR A 140 33.49 -13.45 3.37
C TYR A 140 34.10 -14.62 4.12
N PRO A 141 35.43 -14.70 4.39
CA PRO A 141 35.97 -15.79 5.20
C PRO A 141 35.44 -15.79 6.64
N VAL A 142 35.17 -14.62 7.22
CA VAL A 142 34.54 -14.50 8.55
C VAL A 142 33.08 -15.00 8.49
N PHE A 143 32.34 -14.63 7.46
CA PHE A 143 30.96 -15.11 7.26
C PHE A 143 30.91 -16.62 7.03
N ALA A 144 31.87 -17.19 6.31
CA ALA A 144 32.00 -18.63 6.16
C ALA A 144 32.21 -19.33 7.51
N GLY A 145 33.02 -18.75 8.41
CA GLY A 145 33.20 -19.24 9.78
C GLY A 145 31.91 -19.23 10.59
N PHE A 146 31.11 -18.18 10.51
CA PHE A 146 29.79 -18.10 11.18
C PHE A 146 28.83 -19.17 10.66
N LEU A 147 28.73 -19.34 9.33
CA LEU A 147 27.83 -20.35 8.73
C LEU A 147 28.29 -21.77 9.01
N GLN A 148 29.60 -22.03 8.97
CA GLN A 148 30.19 -23.33 9.30
C GLN A 148 29.82 -23.70 10.74
N ALA A 149 30.10 -22.83 11.71
CA ALA A 149 29.82 -23.07 13.13
C ALA A 149 28.33 -23.15 13.45
N GLY A 150 27.49 -22.32 12.82
CA GLY A 150 26.06 -22.25 13.10
C GLY A 150 25.24 -23.38 12.47
N TYR A 151 25.56 -23.77 11.24
CA TYR A 151 24.69 -24.65 10.44
C TYR A 151 25.33 -25.97 10.03
N LEU A 152 26.66 -26.08 9.96
CA LEU A 152 27.31 -27.30 9.44
C LEU A 152 27.96 -28.13 10.52
N ASP A 153 28.65 -27.52 11.48
CA ASP A 153 29.33 -28.24 12.56
C ASP A 153 28.33 -28.81 13.56
N SER A 154 28.57 -30.04 14.02
CA SER A 154 27.74 -30.70 15.04
C SER A 154 28.02 -30.12 16.44
N GLN A 155 29.28 -29.74 16.70
CA GLN A 155 29.76 -29.15 17.96
C GLN A 155 30.84 -28.12 17.66
N VAL A 156 30.87 -27.07 18.45
CA VAL A 156 31.86 -26.00 18.39
C VAL A 156 32.53 -25.87 19.75
N SER A 157 33.87 -25.74 19.83
CA SER A 157 34.55 -25.55 21.11
C SER A 157 34.14 -24.20 21.73
N PRO A 158 33.99 -24.14 23.07
CA PRO A 158 33.59 -22.89 23.75
C PRO A 158 34.53 -21.71 23.46
N ALA A 159 35.84 -21.94 23.34
CA ALA A 159 36.81 -20.87 23.03
C ALA A 159 36.58 -20.33 21.61
N TYR A 160 36.40 -21.19 20.62
CA TYR A 160 36.14 -20.76 19.24
C TYR A 160 34.75 -20.10 19.11
N ALA A 161 33.74 -20.60 19.80
CA ALA A 161 32.42 -19.94 19.81
C ALA A 161 32.49 -18.54 20.41
N PHE A 162 33.27 -18.36 21.49
CA PHE A 162 33.47 -17.03 22.08
C PHE A 162 34.13 -16.05 21.11
N ASP A 163 35.16 -16.48 20.38
CA ASP A 163 35.79 -15.66 19.34
C ASP A 163 34.84 -15.31 18.21
N LEU A 164 34.03 -16.28 17.76
CA LEU A 164 33.01 -16.03 16.71
C LEU A 164 31.93 -15.06 17.18
N GLN A 165 31.47 -15.18 18.42
CA GLN A 165 30.49 -14.24 19.01
C GLN A 165 31.04 -12.82 19.09
N ALA A 166 32.31 -12.67 19.48
CA ALA A 166 32.99 -11.37 19.51
C ALA A 166 33.06 -10.76 18.08
N GLN A 167 33.50 -11.57 17.11
CA GLN A 167 33.55 -11.13 15.70
C GLN A 167 32.16 -10.80 15.14
N LEU A 168 31.12 -11.56 15.52
CA LEU A 168 29.74 -11.30 15.09
C LEU A 168 29.22 -9.99 15.66
N ALA A 169 29.57 -9.64 16.89
CA ALA A 169 29.19 -8.38 17.54
C ALA A 169 29.83 -7.14 16.85
N GLU A 170 30.94 -7.31 16.13
CA GLU A 170 31.60 -6.25 15.36
C GLU A 170 30.96 -6.04 13.97
N GLN A 171 30.15 -6.99 13.48
CA GLN A 171 29.47 -6.85 12.19
C GLN A 171 28.27 -5.92 12.29
N PRO A 172 27.93 -5.19 11.21
CA PRO A 172 26.73 -4.33 11.14
C PRO A 172 25.45 -5.16 10.95
N ILE A 173 25.30 -6.22 11.72
CA ILE A 173 24.13 -7.10 11.74
C ILE A 173 23.39 -6.91 13.06
N SER A 174 22.06 -6.86 13.03
CA SER A 174 21.25 -6.60 14.21
C SER A 174 19.92 -7.34 14.20
N GLY A 175 19.15 -7.18 15.27
CA GLY A 175 17.78 -7.71 15.36
C GLY A 175 17.72 -9.23 15.26
N TRP A 176 16.78 -9.72 14.46
CA TRP A 176 16.55 -11.16 14.29
C TRP A 176 17.76 -11.88 13.70
N PHE A 177 18.40 -11.32 12.68
CA PHE A 177 19.54 -11.94 12.00
C PHE A 177 20.72 -12.19 12.95
N TYR A 178 21.09 -11.16 13.72
CA TYR A 178 22.12 -11.31 14.77
C TYR A 178 21.72 -12.38 15.78
N SER A 179 20.53 -12.22 16.37
CA SER A 179 20.07 -13.14 17.41
C SER A 179 20.02 -14.58 16.91
N ARG A 180 19.59 -14.78 15.66
CA ARG A 180 19.44 -16.15 15.11
C ARG A 180 20.77 -16.82 14.88
N LEU A 181 21.74 -16.11 14.29
CA LEU A 181 23.08 -16.66 14.05
C LEU A 181 23.82 -16.90 15.36
N ALA A 182 23.76 -15.94 16.32
CA ALA A 182 24.32 -16.08 17.66
C ALA A 182 23.71 -17.28 18.42
N THR A 183 22.39 -17.48 18.32
CA THR A 183 21.69 -18.64 18.91
C THR A 183 22.22 -19.95 18.33
N ARG A 184 22.39 -20.07 17.00
CA ARG A 184 22.91 -21.28 16.36
C ARG A 184 24.33 -21.62 16.84
N ILE A 185 25.21 -20.63 16.94
CA ILE A 185 26.57 -20.81 17.46
C ILE A 185 26.54 -21.24 18.94
N ALA A 186 25.68 -20.61 19.75
CA ALA A 186 25.52 -20.94 21.14
C ALA A 186 24.95 -22.35 21.38
N GLU A 187 23.99 -22.79 20.58
CA GLU A 187 23.46 -24.17 20.57
C GLU A 187 24.57 -25.19 20.35
N ARG A 188 25.48 -24.95 19.39
CA ARG A 188 26.60 -25.83 19.03
C ARG A 188 27.71 -25.85 20.05
N SER A 189 27.93 -24.76 20.81
CA SER A 189 28.91 -24.68 21.88
C SER A 189 28.36 -25.11 23.25
N GLY A 190 27.05 -25.25 23.41
CA GLY A 190 26.41 -25.56 24.69
C GLY A 190 26.38 -24.38 25.67
N ASP A 191 26.51 -23.14 25.19
CA ASP A 191 26.48 -21.94 26.05
C ASP A 191 25.02 -21.60 26.46
N ARG A 192 24.60 -22.21 27.58
CA ARG A 192 23.24 -22.04 28.11
C ARG A 192 22.95 -20.60 28.58
N LEU A 193 23.95 -19.87 29.09
CA LEU A 193 23.73 -18.51 29.58
C LEU A 193 23.42 -17.55 28.41
N LEU A 194 24.19 -17.67 27.33
CA LEU A 194 23.96 -16.88 26.13
C LEU A 194 22.63 -17.25 25.48
N LEU A 195 22.29 -18.54 25.38
CA LEU A 195 21.02 -19.02 24.87
C LEU A 195 19.83 -18.40 25.61
N THR A 196 19.82 -18.46 26.94
CA THR A 196 18.72 -17.87 27.74
C THR A 196 18.59 -16.37 27.54
N THR A 197 19.72 -15.66 27.38
CA THR A 197 19.74 -14.21 27.13
C THR A 197 19.17 -13.87 25.73
N LEU A 198 19.60 -14.60 24.69
CA LEU A 198 19.13 -14.41 23.32
C LEU A 198 17.64 -14.76 23.16
N GLU A 199 17.21 -15.87 23.79
CA GLU A 199 15.79 -16.26 23.81
C GLU A 199 14.93 -15.21 24.52
N ALA A 200 15.35 -14.69 25.68
CA ALA A 200 14.62 -13.64 26.36
C ALA A 200 14.48 -12.36 25.52
N SER A 201 15.56 -11.95 24.85
CA SER A 201 15.52 -10.77 23.98
C SER A 201 14.61 -10.98 22.75
N SER A 202 14.64 -12.16 22.14
CA SER A 202 13.77 -12.53 21.02
C SER A 202 12.29 -12.57 21.44
N GLN A 203 11.99 -13.19 22.59
CA GLN A 203 10.64 -13.21 23.16
C GLN A 203 10.12 -11.81 23.48
N GLN A 204 10.97 -10.92 24.00
CA GLN A 204 10.56 -9.53 24.25
C GLN A 204 10.19 -8.78 22.97
N ARG A 205 11.01 -8.91 21.89
CA ARG A 205 10.69 -8.32 20.58
C ARG A 205 9.40 -8.89 20.00
N ALA A 206 9.26 -10.22 20.03
CA ALA A 206 8.08 -10.93 19.55
C ALA A 206 6.80 -10.50 20.31
N ALA A 207 6.86 -10.42 21.65
CA ALA A 207 5.72 -10.02 22.48
C ALA A 207 5.22 -8.60 22.14
N ALA A 208 6.15 -7.65 21.93
CA ALA A 208 5.80 -6.29 21.56
C ALA A 208 5.10 -6.22 20.20
N LEU A 209 5.59 -6.99 19.21
CA LEU A 209 4.97 -7.08 17.88
C LEU A 209 3.60 -7.76 17.93
N LEU A 210 3.47 -8.86 18.67
CA LEU A 210 2.20 -9.56 18.87
C LEU A 210 1.13 -8.66 19.48
N GLN A 211 1.49 -7.86 20.47
CA GLN A 211 0.54 -6.93 21.09
C GLN A 211 -0.02 -5.92 20.06
N ARG A 212 0.85 -5.37 19.20
CA ARG A 212 0.46 -4.43 18.14
C ARG A 212 -0.37 -5.12 17.06
N ALA A 213 0.06 -6.31 16.62
CA ALA A 213 -0.65 -7.11 15.62
C ALA A 213 -2.05 -7.50 16.11
N ARG A 214 -2.21 -7.91 17.38
CA ARG A 214 -3.51 -8.20 18.00
C ARG A 214 -4.44 -7.00 18.00
N ALA A 215 -3.93 -5.83 18.37
CA ALA A 215 -4.73 -4.60 18.40
C ALA A 215 -5.21 -4.24 16.99
N PHE A 216 -4.34 -4.36 16.00
CA PHE A 216 -4.65 -4.07 14.60
C PHE A 216 -5.65 -5.10 14.03
N ALA A 217 -5.41 -6.39 14.20
CA ALA A 217 -6.32 -7.46 13.76
C ALA A 217 -7.71 -7.35 14.40
N ALA A 218 -7.78 -6.98 15.69
CA ALA A 218 -9.04 -6.75 16.37
C ALA A 218 -9.80 -5.55 15.77
N LEU A 219 -9.12 -4.48 15.41
CA LEU A 219 -9.71 -3.32 14.74
C LEU A 219 -10.28 -3.71 13.37
N GLU A 220 -9.48 -4.38 12.53
CA GLU A 220 -9.93 -4.82 11.20
C GLU A 220 -11.11 -5.78 11.29
N LEU A 221 -11.04 -6.78 12.15
CA LEU A 221 -12.13 -7.74 12.37
C LEU A 221 -13.40 -7.04 12.84
N ALA A 222 -13.29 -6.09 13.76
CA ALA A 222 -14.44 -5.30 14.21
C ALA A 222 -15.06 -4.49 13.05
N LEU A 223 -14.23 -3.83 12.22
CA LEU A 223 -14.71 -3.12 11.03
C LEU A 223 -15.37 -4.05 10.02
N MET A 224 -14.78 -5.23 9.77
CA MET A 224 -15.37 -6.23 8.87
C MET A 224 -16.72 -6.74 9.38
N VAL A 225 -16.82 -7.15 10.64
CA VAL A 225 -18.04 -7.72 11.22
C VAL A 225 -19.15 -6.68 11.29
N VAL A 226 -18.87 -5.51 11.87
CA VAL A 226 -19.86 -4.43 11.98
C VAL A 226 -20.26 -3.94 10.59
N GLY A 227 -19.29 -3.74 9.71
CA GLY A 227 -19.56 -3.28 8.36
C GLY A 227 -20.32 -4.30 7.52
N LEU A 228 -20.09 -5.62 7.68
CA LEU A 228 -20.88 -6.67 7.03
C LEU A 228 -22.35 -6.67 7.49
N MET A 229 -22.57 -6.51 8.78
CA MET A 229 -23.95 -6.40 9.31
C MET A 229 -24.66 -5.18 8.69
N VAL A 230 -23.97 -4.04 8.63
CA VAL A 230 -24.47 -2.81 8.00
C VAL A 230 -24.68 -3.00 6.51
N LEU A 231 -23.74 -3.60 5.78
CA LEU A 231 -23.83 -3.89 4.34
C LEU A 231 -25.03 -4.81 4.04
N GLY A 232 -25.19 -5.89 4.79
CA GLY A 232 -26.32 -6.80 4.65
C GLY A 232 -27.66 -6.11 4.91
N TRP A 233 -27.75 -5.29 5.94
CA TRP A 233 -28.92 -4.47 6.23
C TRP A 233 -29.17 -3.45 5.09
N TRP A 234 -28.13 -2.77 4.62
CA TRP A 234 -28.21 -1.76 3.55
C TRP A 234 -28.65 -2.36 2.23
N LEU A 235 -28.05 -3.48 1.80
CA LEU A 235 -28.40 -4.19 0.56
C LEU A 235 -29.88 -4.68 0.57
N ARG A 236 -30.41 -5.10 1.72
CA ARG A 236 -31.82 -5.46 1.86
C ARG A 236 -32.74 -4.24 1.69
N ARG A 237 -32.30 -3.07 2.16
CA ARG A 237 -33.08 -1.82 2.10
C ARG A 237 -32.99 -1.09 0.75
N ILE A 238 -31.85 -1.12 0.07
CA ILE A 238 -31.68 -0.53 -1.28
C ILE A 238 -32.73 -1.08 -2.25
N ARG A 239 -33.11 -2.35 -2.12
CA ARG A 239 -34.15 -2.96 -2.97
C ARG A 239 -35.56 -2.43 -2.72
N ARG A 240 -35.79 -1.74 -1.61
CA ARG A 240 -37.15 -1.37 -1.13
C ARG A 240 -37.43 0.12 -1.14
N THR A 241 -36.41 1.00 -1.10
CA THR A 241 -36.61 2.45 -0.94
C THR A 241 -35.43 3.27 -1.46
N ALA A 242 -35.68 4.56 -1.80
CA ALA A 242 -34.66 5.57 -2.14
C ALA A 242 -33.74 5.97 -0.93
N ILE A 243 -33.63 5.12 0.11
CA ILE A 243 -32.96 5.39 1.39
C ILE A 243 -31.44 5.50 1.23
N SER A 244 -30.87 5.07 0.09
CA SER A 244 -29.41 5.13 -0.12
C SER A 244 -28.88 6.51 -0.45
N ARG A 245 -29.71 7.44 -0.87
CA ARG A 245 -29.26 8.80 -1.24
C ARG A 245 -28.86 9.59 0.01
N VAL A 246 -27.62 10.10 -0.03
CA VAL A 246 -26.99 10.90 1.01
C VAL A 246 -26.72 12.32 0.49
N GLY A 247 -26.20 12.41 -0.73
CA GLY A 247 -25.91 13.66 -1.43
C GLY A 247 -26.82 13.91 -2.62
N SER A 248 -26.62 15.08 -3.25
CA SER A 248 -27.44 15.60 -4.33
C SER A 248 -26.84 15.41 -5.72
N ALA A 249 -25.67 14.76 -5.86
CA ALA A 249 -25.04 14.58 -7.16
C ALA A 249 -25.94 13.73 -8.10
N GLU A 250 -26.09 14.20 -9.33
CA GLU A 250 -26.80 13.48 -10.39
C GLU A 250 -25.81 12.66 -11.22
N LEU A 251 -26.10 11.37 -11.41
CA LEU A 251 -25.33 10.46 -12.26
C LEU A 251 -26.26 9.75 -13.25
N PRO A 252 -25.98 9.83 -14.55
CA PRO A 252 -24.89 10.59 -15.21
C PRO A 252 -25.03 12.11 -15.01
N PRO A 253 -23.88 12.82 -14.91
CA PRO A 253 -23.91 14.26 -14.67
C PRO A 253 -24.54 15.05 -15.80
N LEU A 254 -25.03 16.28 -15.52
CA LEU A 254 -25.76 17.11 -16.48
C LEU A 254 -24.89 17.64 -17.64
N TRP A 255 -23.60 17.81 -17.41
CA TRP A 255 -22.67 18.34 -18.41
C TRP A 255 -22.35 17.35 -19.54
N ALA A 256 -22.00 17.88 -20.72
CA ALA A 256 -21.72 17.06 -21.91
C ALA A 256 -20.45 16.24 -21.76
N GLY A 257 -20.51 14.93 -22.08
CA GLY A 257 -19.36 14.02 -21.97
C GLY A 257 -18.13 14.42 -22.78
N ARG A 258 -18.32 15.04 -23.97
CA ARG A 258 -17.19 15.60 -24.76
C ARG A 258 -16.45 16.71 -24.03
N LEU A 259 -17.18 17.57 -23.34
CA LEU A 259 -16.60 18.67 -22.58
C LEU A 259 -15.85 18.13 -21.36
N GLY A 260 -16.46 17.19 -20.63
CA GLY A 260 -15.83 16.48 -19.53
C GLY A 260 -14.53 15.77 -19.92
N ALA A 261 -14.52 15.04 -21.05
CA ALA A 261 -13.32 14.41 -21.59
C ALA A 261 -12.23 15.46 -21.94
N GLY A 262 -12.61 16.60 -22.51
CA GLY A 262 -11.69 17.70 -22.80
C GLY A 262 -11.08 18.32 -21.53
N VAL A 263 -11.88 18.45 -20.45
CA VAL A 263 -11.41 18.91 -19.13
C VAL A 263 -10.43 17.90 -18.54
N LEU A 264 -10.75 16.61 -18.53
CA LEU A 264 -9.88 15.56 -18.02
C LEU A 264 -8.53 15.52 -18.74
N VAL A 265 -8.53 15.53 -20.06
CA VAL A 265 -7.31 15.44 -20.86
C VAL A 265 -6.41 16.66 -20.63
N ARG A 266 -6.99 17.87 -20.63
CA ARG A 266 -6.22 19.10 -20.44
C ARG A 266 -5.76 19.30 -18.99
N GLY A 267 -6.67 19.11 -18.06
CA GLY A 267 -6.35 19.21 -16.64
C GLY A 267 -5.35 18.12 -16.20
N GLY A 268 -5.54 16.89 -16.70
CA GLY A 268 -4.62 15.80 -16.46
C GLY A 268 -3.22 16.02 -17.05
N ALA A 269 -3.12 16.60 -18.27
CA ALA A 269 -1.84 16.94 -18.88
C ALA A 269 -1.06 17.97 -18.05
N VAL A 270 -1.74 19.05 -17.65
CA VAL A 270 -1.09 20.07 -16.78
C VAL A 270 -0.76 19.49 -15.41
N GLY A 271 -1.65 18.70 -14.83
CA GLY A 271 -1.39 18.01 -13.57
C GLY A 271 -0.18 17.09 -13.65
N ALA A 272 -0.06 16.27 -14.69
CA ALA A 272 1.09 15.39 -14.91
C ALA A 272 2.41 16.17 -15.01
N LEU A 273 2.43 17.28 -15.76
CA LEU A 273 3.62 18.15 -15.86
C LEU A 273 3.98 18.76 -14.49
N LEU A 274 3.01 19.19 -13.71
CA LEU A 274 3.24 19.71 -12.37
C LEU A 274 3.76 18.60 -11.43
N THR A 275 3.19 17.39 -11.49
CA THR A 275 3.68 16.24 -10.70
C THR A 275 5.13 15.94 -11.01
N VAL A 276 5.51 15.87 -12.30
CA VAL A 276 6.91 15.70 -12.70
C VAL A 276 7.78 16.84 -12.17
N ALA A 277 7.34 18.09 -12.29
CA ALA A 277 8.09 19.24 -11.77
C ALA A 277 8.29 19.14 -10.25
N PHE A 278 7.25 18.76 -9.49
CA PHE A 278 7.36 18.58 -8.04
C PHE A 278 8.28 17.43 -7.66
N LEU A 279 8.27 16.31 -8.39
CA LEU A 279 9.20 15.20 -8.16
C LEU A 279 10.66 15.64 -8.29
N TYR A 280 10.98 16.50 -9.26
CA TYR A 280 12.33 17.04 -9.40
C TYR A 280 12.69 18.12 -8.35
N MET A 281 11.72 18.91 -7.88
CA MET A 281 11.95 20.04 -6.96
C MET A 281 11.85 19.65 -5.48
N ALA A 282 11.08 18.62 -5.14
CA ALA A 282 10.72 18.27 -3.76
C ALA A 282 11.74 17.34 -3.08
N ILE A 283 12.81 16.95 -3.76
CA ILE A 283 13.84 16.04 -3.23
C ILE A 283 14.41 16.57 -1.90
N ASP A 284 14.54 17.90 -1.76
CA ASP A 284 15.18 18.54 -0.60
C ASP A 284 14.20 19.21 0.38
N TYR A 285 12.89 19.25 0.08
CA TYR A 285 11.92 20.02 0.87
C TYR A 285 10.63 19.22 1.16
N PRO A 286 10.56 18.49 2.29
CA PRO A 286 9.37 17.68 2.65
C PRO A 286 8.06 18.47 2.69
N SER A 287 8.11 19.76 3.07
CA SER A 287 6.92 20.63 3.10
C SER A 287 6.33 20.92 1.71
N LEU A 288 7.15 20.91 0.65
CA LEU A 288 6.68 21.07 -0.73
C LEU A 288 5.98 19.80 -1.22
N ARG A 289 6.39 18.64 -0.75
CA ARG A 289 5.79 17.34 -1.09
C ARG A 289 4.30 17.30 -0.75
N VAL A 290 3.92 17.78 0.44
CA VAL A 290 2.50 17.88 0.86
C VAL A 290 1.64 18.65 -0.13
N LEU A 291 2.20 19.70 -0.72
CA LEU A 291 1.49 20.55 -1.68
C LEU A 291 1.45 19.97 -3.10
N ALA A 292 2.24 18.93 -3.39
CA ALA A 292 2.33 18.35 -4.73
C ALA A 292 0.97 17.82 -5.20
N VAL A 293 0.28 17.01 -4.38
CA VAL A 293 -1.03 16.45 -4.72
C VAL A 293 -2.09 17.53 -4.91
N PRO A 294 -2.32 18.47 -3.97
CA PRO A 294 -3.26 19.56 -4.17
C PRO A 294 -2.95 20.41 -5.41
N LEU A 295 -1.72 20.88 -5.56
CA LEU A 295 -1.35 21.80 -6.64
C LEU A 295 -1.38 21.14 -8.02
N SER A 296 -1.00 19.88 -8.13
CA SER A 296 -1.09 19.13 -9.39
C SER A 296 -2.54 18.93 -9.85
N ASN A 297 -3.49 18.84 -8.92
CA ASN A 297 -4.91 18.67 -9.22
C ASN A 297 -5.67 20.00 -9.44
N LEU A 298 -5.11 21.15 -8.99
CA LEU A 298 -5.79 22.45 -9.15
C LEU A 298 -6.18 22.77 -10.61
N PRO A 299 -5.34 22.56 -11.64
CA PRO A 299 -5.71 22.85 -13.02
C PRO A 299 -6.92 22.03 -13.48
N LEU A 300 -6.98 20.76 -13.12
CA LEU A 300 -8.10 19.89 -13.42
C LEU A 300 -9.39 20.39 -12.75
N LEU A 301 -9.32 20.71 -11.46
CA LEU A 301 -10.46 21.20 -10.71
C LEU A 301 -10.91 22.61 -11.20
N ALA A 302 -9.99 23.49 -11.52
CA ALA A 302 -10.31 24.80 -12.09
C ALA A 302 -11.05 24.66 -13.41
N LEU A 303 -10.53 23.83 -14.35
CA LEU A 303 -11.20 23.56 -15.62
C LEU A 303 -12.57 22.91 -15.41
N ALA A 304 -12.70 21.96 -14.47
CA ALA A 304 -13.97 21.35 -14.12
C ALA A 304 -14.98 22.39 -13.61
N TYR A 305 -14.56 23.28 -12.73
CA TYR A 305 -15.43 24.34 -12.23
C TYR A 305 -15.91 25.26 -13.34
N TYR A 306 -14.99 25.85 -14.10
CA TYR A 306 -15.35 26.86 -15.11
C TYR A 306 -16.11 26.30 -16.30
N HIS A 307 -15.83 25.06 -16.71
CA HIS A 307 -16.41 24.49 -17.94
C HIS A 307 -17.55 23.50 -17.69
N LEU A 308 -17.59 22.81 -16.55
CA LEU A 308 -18.59 21.80 -16.26
C LEU A 308 -19.62 22.27 -15.23
N LEU A 309 -19.19 22.78 -14.10
CA LEU A 309 -20.08 23.09 -12.98
C LEU A 309 -20.75 24.46 -13.10
N ARG A 310 -19.95 25.53 -13.28
CA ARG A 310 -20.45 26.91 -13.36
C ARG A 310 -21.51 27.11 -14.46
N PRO A 311 -21.40 26.56 -15.68
CA PRO A 311 -22.44 26.72 -16.70
C PRO A 311 -23.75 26.05 -16.32
N GLN A 312 -23.71 25.04 -15.45
CA GLN A 312 -24.89 24.35 -14.90
C GLN A 312 -25.39 24.99 -13.59
N ARG A 313 -24.84 26.16 -13.20
CA ARG A 313 -25.10 26.83 -11.92
C ARG A 313 -24.83 25.94 -10.70
N GLN A 314 -23.86 25.03 -10.84
CA GLN A 314 -23.41 24.13 -9.76
C GLN A 314 -22.10 24.62 -9.15
N THR A 315 -21.94 24.32 -7.86
CA THR A 315 -20.67 24.40 -7.14
C THR A 315 -20.07 23.02 -7.00
N PHE A 316 -18.85 22.89 -6.49
CA PHE A 316 -18.28 21.56 -6.12
C PHE A 316 -19.19 20.84 -5.12
N TRP A 317 -19.76 21.59 -4.16
CA TRP A 317 -20.63 21.03 -3.14
C TRP A 317 -21.90 20.39 -3.73
N SER A 318 -22.54 21.06 -4.66
CA SER A 318 -23.76 20.53 -5.30
C SER A 318 -23.45 19.53 -6.41
N GLY A 319 -22.46 19.80 -7.26
CA GLY A 319 -22.15 18.96 -8.43
C GLY A 319 -21.62 17.57 -8.08
N PHE A 320 -20.87 17.47 -6.99
CA PHE A 320 -20.32 16.20 -6.51
C PHE A 320 -21.02 15.65 -5.26
N GLY A 321 -22.14 16.27 -4.85
CA GLY A 321 -22.92 15.81 -3.70
C GLY A 321 -22.19 15.90 -2.38
N LEU A 322 -21.35 16.93 -2.21
CA LEU A 322 -20.60 17.17 -0.97
C LEU A 322 -21.43 17.94 0.07
N HIS A 323 -22.57 18.50 -0.32
CA HIS A 323 -23.52 19.10 0.62
C HIS A 323 -24.35 17.98 1.26
N ILE A 324 -24.16 17.76 2.55
CA ILE A 324 -24.85 16.74 3.33
C ILE A 324 -25.79 17.40 4.34
N GLU A 325 -27.06 17.04 4.27
CA GLU A 325 -27.99 17.49 5.30
C GLU A 325 -27.71 16.78 6.63
N PRO A 326 -27.80 17.48 7.79
CA PRO A 326 -27.53 16.89 9.11
C PRO A 326 -28.27 15.57 9.38
N ARG A 327 -29.53 15.47 8.94
CA ARG A 327 -30.34 14.24 9.04
C ARG A 327 -29.79 13.05 8.22
N SER A 328 -28.87 13.30 7.29
CA SER A 328 -28.28 12.29 6.41
C SER A 328 -26.91 11.81 6.90
N LEU A 329 -26.32 12.44 7.94
CA LEU A 329 -25.00 12.06 8.47
C LEU A 329 -24.97 10.61 8.98
N GLY A 330 -26.00 10.14 9.65
CA GLY A 330 -26.09 8.74 10.08
C GLY A 330 -26.10 7.77 8.88
N ARG A 331 -26.79 8.13 7.78
CA ARG A 331 -26.80 7.33 6.54
C ARG A 331 -25.44 7.34 5.86
N LEU A 332 -24.73 8.48 5.86
CA LEU A 332 -23.37 8.58 5.37
C LEU A 332 -22.46 7.64 6.17
N GLY A 333 -22.48 7.70 7.49
CA GLY A 333 -21.66 6.83 8.35
C GLY A 333 -21.92 5.33 8.08
N LEU A 334 -23.19 4.93 7.96
CA LEU A 334 -23.55 3.54 7.62
C LEU A 334 -23.07 3.14 6.21
N ALA A 335 -23.18 4.04 5.23
CA ALA A 335 -22.68 3.78 3.88
C ALA A 335 -21.14 3.63 3.86
N VAL A 336 -20.42 4.49 4.58
CA VAL A 336 -18.96 4.39 4.74
C VAL A 336 -18.57 3.06 5.37
N LEU A 337 -19.18 2.67 6.49
CA LEU A 337 -18.88 1.38 7.14
C LEU A 337 -19.13 0.19 6.22
N ALA A 338 -20.22 0.21 5.45
CA ALA A 338 -20.53 -0.85 4.50
C ALA A 338 -19.47 -0.93 3.38
N VAL A 339 -19.01 0.22 2.88
CA VAL A 339 -18.02 0.33 1.82
C VAL A 339 -16.64 -0.11 2.30
N VAL A 340 -16.22 0.32 3.50
CA VAL A 340 -14.96 -0.12 4.13
C VAL A 340 -14.95 -1.64 4.31
N ALA A 341 -16.03 -2.20 4.87
CA ALA A 341 -16.11 -3.66 5.03
C ALA A 341 -16.07 -4.42 3.70
N ALA A 342 -16.76 -3.91 2.67
CA ALA A 342 -16.70 -4.52 1.34
C ALA A 342 -15.29 -4.47 0.74
N GLY A 343 -14.53 -3.40 0.99
CA GLY A 343 -13.12 -3.27 0.64
C GLY A 343 -12.27 -4.34 1.34
N LEU A 344 -12.28 -4.35 2.67
CA LEU A 344 -11.49 -5.28 3.50
C LEU A 344 -11.79 -6.77 3.19
N ILE A 345 -13.08 -7.10 2.99
CA ILE A 345 -13.46 -8.48 2.63
C ILE A 345 -12.93 -8.87 1.26
N GLY A 346 -13.01 -7.95 0.29
CA GLY A 346 -12.47 -8.22 -1.04
C GLY A 346 -10.96 -8.41 -1.02
N GLU A 347 -10.24 -7.61 -0.27
CA GLU A 347 -8.79 -7.76 -0.06
C GLU A 347 -8.47 -9.08 0.62
N TRP A 348 -9.20 -9.44 1.67
CA TRP A 348 -9.05 -10.72 2.34
C TRP A 348 -9.32 -11.90 1.39
N VAL A 349 -10.40 -11.88 0.61
CA VAL A 349 -10.71 -12.92 -0.39
C VAL A 349 -9.62 -13.03 -1.44
N MET A 350 -9.13 -11.90 -1.95
CA MET A 350 -8.02 -11.88 -2.93
C MET A 350 -6.75 -12.47 -2.34
N GLY A 351 -6.40 -12.15 -1.10
CA GLY A 351 -5.27 -12.75 -0.40
C GLY A 351 -5.40 -14.27 -0.30
N ARG A 352 -6.59 -14.77 0.08
CA ARG A 352 -6.84 -16.23 0.14
C ARG A 352 -6.75 -16.93 -1.21
N ILE A 353 -7.08 -16.26 -2.30
CA ILE A 353 -6.95 -16.81 -3.66
C ILE A 353 -5.49 -16.71 -4.14
N ALA A 354 -4.81 -15.65 -3.82
CA ALA A 354 -3.44 -15.37 -4.26
C ALA A 354 -2.40 -16.30 -3.61
N GLU A 355 -2.59 -16.62 -2.34
CA GLU A 355 -1.66 -17.42 -1.54
C GLU A 355 -1.35 -18.80 -2.16
N PRO A 356 -2.32 -19.68 -2.50
CA PRO A 356 -2.04 -20.98 -3.12
C PRO A 356 -1.48 -20.87 -4.53
N LEU A 357 -1.59 -19.69 -5.17
CA LEU A 357 -1.03 -19.40 -6.49
C LEU A 357 0.38 -18.79 -6.42
N ASN A 358 0.95 -18.64 -5.21
CA ASN A 358 2.20 -17.93 -4.95
C ASN A 358 2.25 -16.51 -5.55
N LEU A 359 1.08 -15.86 -5.61
CA LEU A 359 0.97 -14.48 -6.05
C LEU A 359 1.05 -13.56 -4.82
N VAL A 360 2.09 -12.76 -4.76
CA VAL A 360 2.36 -11.86 -3.63
C VAL A 360 2.65 -10.46 -4.11
N SER A 361 2.36 -9.47 -3.26
CA SER A 361 2.83 -8.12 -3.46
C SER A 361 4.32 -8.06 -3.14
N HIS A 362 5.07 -7.33 -3.96
CA HIS A 362 6.47 -7.09 -3.67
C HIS A 362 6.59 -6.14 -2.46
N TRP A 363 7.57 -6.36 -1.58
CA TRP A 363 7.73 -5.58 -0.35
C TRP A 363 7.89 -4.07 -0.59
N THR A 364 8.49 -3.67 -1.72
CA THR A 364 8.66 -2.26 -2.10
C THR A 364 7.36 -1.53 -2.42
N GLU A 365 6.25 -2.26 -2.59
CA GLU A 365 4.94 -1.66 -2.88
C GLU A 365 4.25 -1.10 -1.63
N TRP A 366 4.64 -1.55 -0.46
CA TRP A 366 4.01 -1.16 0.80
C TRP A 366 4.99 -0.63 1.86
N PHE A 367 6.32 -0.74 1.64
CA PHE A 367 7.30 -0.14 2.52
C PHE A 367 7.38 1.37 2.29
N ASP A 368 7.32 2.14 3.37
CA ASP A 368 7.47 3.60 3.35
C ASP A 368 8.42 4.06 4.47
N ALA A 369 9.56 4.62 4.08
CA ALA A 369 10.61 5.04 5.01
C ALA A 369 10.15 6.15 5.96
N ASP A 370 9.26 7.04 5.53
CA ASP A 370 8.75 8.14 6.36
C ASP A 370 7.79 7.63 7.43
N LEU A 371 6.99 6.62 7.11
CA LEU A 371 6.12 5.97 8.10
C LEU A 371 6.94 5.17 9.12
N VAL A 372 8.03 4.54 8.69
CA VAL A 372 8.86 3.67 9.53
C VAL A 372 9.84 4.46 10.38
N TRP A 373 10.60 5.38 9.78
CA TRP A 373 11.70 6.09 10.42
C TRP A 373 11.54 7.60 10.47
N GLY A 374 10.50 8.14 9.83
CA GLY A 374 10.28 9.57 9.77
C GLY A 374 10.17 10.24 11.14
N THR A 375 10.70 11.44 11.26
CA THR A 375 10.50 12.29 12.45
C THR A 375 9.01 12.61 12.65
N PRO A 376 8.55 13.01 13.84
CA PRO A 376 7.13 13.36 14.03
C PRO A 376 6.56 14.35 13.00
N PRO A 377 7.28 15.43 12.58
CA PRO A 377 6.82 16.29 11.49
C PRO A 377 6.70 15.56 10.15
N THR A 378 7.69 14.74 9.77
CA THR A 378 7.69 13.98 8.52
C THR A 378 6.50 12.99 8.49
N LEU A 379 6.31 12.26 9.59
CA LEU A 379 5.17 11.35 9.75
C LEU A 379 3.82 12.09 9.60
N ALA A 380 3.68 13.25 10.24
CA ALA A 380 2.46 14.05 10.14
C ALA A 380 2.19 14.49 8.68
N VAL A 381 3.24 14.87 7.96
CA VAL A 381 3.18 15.22 6.53
C VAL A 381 2.71 14.02 5.70
N SER A 382 3.32 12.85 5.86
CA SER A 382 2.95 11.64 5.12
C SER A 382 1.52 11.19 5.42
N LEU A 383 1.10 11.25 6.69
CA LEU A 383 -0.29 10.94 7.06
C LEU A 383 -1.29 11.95 6.47
N MET A 384 -0.96 13.25 6.41
CA MET A 384 -1.81 14.24 5.74
C MET A 384 -1.93 13.95 4.24
N GLU A 385 -0.83 13.59 3.59
CA GLU A 385 -0.80 13.24 2.18
C GLU A 385 -1.67 12.01 1.91
N TYR A 386 -1.43 10.90 2.60
CA TYR A 386 -2.09 9.62 2.34
C TYR A 386 -3.54 9.57 2.81
N VAL A 387 -3.86 10.17 3.96
CA VAL A 387 -5.18 10.02 4.58
C VAL A 387 -6.13 11.18 4.25
N LEU A 388 -5.60 12.35 3.92
CA LEU A 388 -6.44 13.52 3.66
C LEU A 388 -6.38 13.95 2.19
N PHE A 389 -5.20 14.28 1.66
CA PHE A 389 -5.12 14.90 0.34
C PHE A 389 -5.34 13.89 -0.78
N ALA A 390 -4.66 12.75 -0.77
CA ALA A 390 -4.83 11.74 -1.82
C ALA A 390 -6.31 11.32 -1.95
N PRO A 391 -7.03 10.88 -0.89
CA PRO A 391 -8.42 10.50 -1.01
C PRO A 391 -9.33 11.60 -1.55
N VAL A 392 -9.14 12.86 -1.13
CA VAL A 392 -9.99 13.96 -1.58
C VAL A 392 -9.79 14.25 -3.07
N PHE A 393 -8.53 14.41 -3.49
CA PHE A 393 -8.25 14.80 -4.87
C PHE A 393 -8.43 13.65 -5.86
N GLU A 394 -8.10 12.43 -5.47
CA GLU A 394 -8.28 11.25 -6.30
C GLU A 394 -9.76 10.90 -6.49
N GLU A 395 -10.58 10.97 -5.46
CA GLU A 395 -12.01 10.76 -5.62
C GLU A 395 -12.67 11.83 -6.48
N LEU A 396 -12.25 13.09 -6.38
CA LEU A 396 -12.71 14.16 -7.27
C LEU A 396 -12.32 13.86 -8.74
N ALA A 397 -11.07 13.47 -8.98
CA ALA A 397 -10.56 13.20 -10.33
C ALA A 397 -11.18 11.93 -10.94
N PHE A 398 -11.14 10.81 -10.20
CA PHE A 398 -11.54 9.51 -10.74
C PHE A 398 -13.06 9.27 -10.64
N ARG A 399 -13.70 9.55 -9.50
CA ARG A 399 -15.14 9.30 -9.32
C ARG A 399 -15.98 10.51 -9.74
N GLY A 400 -15.57 11.68 -9.34
CA GLY A 400 -16.26 12.91 -9.72
C GLY A 400 -16.21 13.18 -11.23
N LEU A 401 -15.04 13.13 -11.83
CA LEU A 401 -14.84 13.51 -13.23
C LEU A 401 -14.75 12.32 -14.18
N LEU A 402 -13.78 11.43 -14.04
CA LEU A 402 -13.57 10.33 -15.00
C LEU A 402 -14.76 9.38 -15.06
N PHE A 403 -15.21 8.86 -13.91
CA PHE A 403 -16.40 8.03 -13.84
C PHE A 403 -17.62 8.78 -14.36
N GLY A 404 -17.79 10.06 -14.01
CA GLY A 404 -18.85 10.91 -14.53
C GLY A 404 -18.85 11.02 -16.06
N VAL A 405 -17.68 11.20 -16.69
CA VAL A 405 -17.51 11.19 -18.18
C VAL A 405 -17.93 9.84 -18.75
N LEU A 406 -17.47 8.75 -18.17
CA LEU A 406 -17.76 7.39 -18.61
C LEU A 406 -19.25 7.06 -18.46
N ARG A 407 -19.91 7.50 -17.38
CA ARG A 407 -21.36 7.33 -17.16
C ARG A 407 -22.23 8.04 -18.19
N ARG A 408 -21.71 9.02 -18.88
CA ARG A 408 -22.41 9.66 -20.02
C ARG A 408 -22.51 8.76 -21.26
N ARG A 409 -21.68 7.70 -21.34
CA ARG A 409 -21.64 6.80 -22.52
C ARG A 409 -21.91 5.34 -22.18
N PHE A 410 -21.60 4.93 -20.95
CA PHE A 410 -21.63 3.54 -20.53
C PHE A 410 -22.61 3.32 -19.37
N HIS A 411 -23.08 2.10 -19.22
CA HIS A 411 -23.80 1.68 -18.02
C HIS A 411 -22.89 1.72 -16.79
N LEU A 412 -23.49 1.66 -15.60
CA LEU A 412 -22.81 1.74 -14.31
C LEU A 412 -21.55 0.86 -14.25
N TRP A 413 -21.71 -0.43 -14.48
CA TRP A 413 -20.61 -1.38 -14.28
C TRP A 413 -19.46 -1.19 -15.26
N THR A 414 -19.73 -0.94 -16.53
CA THR A 414 -18.69 -0.65 -17.53
C THR A 414 -17.94 0.63 -17.17
N ALA A 415 -18.64 1.68 -16.77
CA ALA A 415 -18.01 2.93 -16.35
C ALA A 415 -17.18 2.75 -15.06
N ALA A 416 -17.69 1.98 -14.10
CA ALA A 416 -17.00 1.70 -12.84
C ALA A 416 -15.73 0.86 -13.06
N ILE A 417 -15.82 -0.20 -13.89
CA ILE A 417 -14.66 -1.05 -14.24
C ILE A 417 -13.59 -0.23 -14.94
N LEU A 418 -13.94 0.57 -15.94
CA LEU A 418 -12.95 1.39 -16.66
C LEU A 418 -12.30 2.45 -15.77
N SER A 419 -13.11 3.11 -14.91
CA SER A 419 -12.59 4.10 -13.97
C SER A 419 -11.68 3.46 -12.90
N ALA A 420 -12.07 2.31 -12.37
CA ALA A 420 -11.29 1.56 -11.39
C ALA A 420 -9.99 0.99 -11.99
N ALA A 421 -10.03 0.49 -13.23
CA ALA A 421 -8.84 0.00 -13.92
C ALA A 421 -7.82 1.11 -14.16
N LEU A 422 -8.25 2.28 -14.62
CA LEU A 422 -7.37 3.43 -14.82
C LEU A 422 -6.82 3.96 -13.49
N PHE A 423 -7.62 3.93 -12.43
CA PHE A 423 -7.20 4.27 -11.08
C PHE A 423 -6.10 3.31 -10.57
N ALA A 424 -6.31 2.01 -10.71
CA ALA A 424 -5.35 1.00 -10.29
C ALA A 424 -4.04 1.05 -11.11
N LEU A 425 -4.14 1.26 -12.44
CA LEU A 425 -2.96 1.43 -13.30
C LEU A 425 -2.12 2.64 -12.91
N ALA A 426 -2.75 3.72 -12.43
CA ALA A 426 -2.04 4.93 -12.01
C ALA A 426 -1.14 4.72 -10.76
N HIS A 427 -1.34 3.64 -10.01
CA HIS A 427 -0.53 3.33 -8.83
C HIS A 427 0.75 2.57 -9.17
N GLY A 428 0.84 1.92 -10.34
CA GLY A 428 2.05 1.22 -10.78
C GLY A 428 2.42 -0.02 -9.95
N TYR A 429 1.46 -0.61 -9.21
CA TYR A 429 1.67 -1.82 -8.43
C TYR A 429 1.71 -3.08 -9.30
N GLY A 430 2.28 -4.16 -8.77
CA GLY A 430 2.17 -5.49 -9.35
C GLY A 430 0.74 -6.03 -9.32
N LEU A 431 0.56 -7.27 -9.78
CA LEU A 431 -0.78 -7.83 -10.01
C LEU A 431 -1.69 -7.78 -8.78
N ILE A 432 -1.18 -8.15 -7.60
CA ILE A 432 -1.97 -8.20 -6.37
C ILE A 432 -2.34 -6.78 -5.90
N GLY A 433 -1.37 -5.87 -5.86
CA GLY A 433 -1.63 -4.46 -5.54
C GLY A 433 -2.60 -3.81 -6.54
N PHE A 434 -2.44 -4.09 -7.85
CA PHE A 434 -3.39 -3.65 -8.87
C PHE A 434 -4.82 -4.15 -8.59
N LEU A 435 -5.00 -5.44 -8.29
CA LEU A 435 -6.32 -6.02 -8.02
C LEU A 435 -6.96 -5.43 -6.77
N SER A 436 -6.18 -5.18 -5.70
CA SER A 436 -6.66 -4.54 -4.46
C SER A 436 -7.15 -3.12 -4.72
N VAL A 437 -6.35 -2.29 -5.39
CA VAL A 437 -6.73 -0.91 -5.74
C VAL A 437 -7.89 -0.88 -6.74
N PHE A 438 -7.92 -1.81 -7.69
CA PHE A 438 -9.04 -1.96 -8.64
C PHE A 438 -10.36 -2.29 -7.92
N TRP A 439 -10.32 -3.24 -6.98
CA TRP A 439 -11.49 -3.63 -6.19
C TRP A 439 -12.03 -2.46 -5.37
N SER A 440 -11.17 -1.79 -4.62
CA SER A 440 -11.53 -0.60 -3.85
C SER A 440 -12.12 0.49 -4.75
N GLY A 441 -11.49 0.74 -5.90
CA GLY A 441 -11.95 1.67 -6.92
C GLY A 441 -13.34 1.36 -7.47
N LEU A 442 -13.63 0.09 -7.69
CA LEU A 442 -14.93 -0.40 -8.17
C LEU A 442 -16.04 -0.15 -7.13
N ILE A 443 -15.75 -0.45 -5.86
CA ILE A 443 -16.71 -0.26 -4.76
C ILE A 443 -16.98 1.23 -4.53
N TRP A 444 -15.96 2.10 -4.58
CA TRP A 444 -16.14 3.54 -4.39
C TRP A 444 -16.95 4.17 -5.53
N ALA A 445 -16.74 3.74 -6.80
CA ALA A 445 -17.57 4.16 -7.93
C ALA A 445 -19.04 3.73 -7.77
N TRP A 446 -19.27 2.49 -7.34
CA TRP A 446 -20.60 1.98 -7.02
C TRP A 446 -21.25 2.74 -5.86
N ALA A 447 -20.49 3.03 -4.80
CA ALA A 447 -20.97 3.80 -3.67
C ALA A 447 -21.38 5.23 -4.06
N TYR A 448 -20.58 5.90 -4.89
CA TYR A 448 -20.90 7.23 -5.41
C TYR A 448 -22.20 7.23 -6.22
N GLU A 449 -22.38 6.27 -7.13
CA GLU A 449 -23.62 6.11 -7.91
C GLU A 449 -24.84 5.92 -6.99
N ARG A 450 -24.69 5.13 -5.90
CA ARG A 450 -25.80 4.80 -5.01
C ARG A 450 -26.14 5.91 -4.03
N THR A 451 -25.12 6.57 -3.49
CA THR A 451 -25.31 7.59 -2.46
C THR A 451 -25.51 8.99 -3.02
N GLY A 452 -25.05 9.25 -4.24
CA GLY A 452 -25.01 10.59 -4.84
C GLY A 452 -24.06 11.55 -4.08
N SER A 453 -23.06 11.01 -3.38
CA SER A 453 -22.09 11.80 -2.62
C SER A 453 -20.70 11.22 -2.71
N LEU A 454 -19.71 12.05 -3.09
CA LEU A 454 -18.30 11.66 -3.06
C LEU A 454 -17.76 11.46 -1.64
N TRP A 455 -18.37 12.04 -0.61
CA TRP A 455 -17.95 11.83 0.77
C TRP A 455 -17.89 10.35 1.16
N THR A 456 -18.79 9.53 0.62
CA THR A 456 -18.79 8.09 0.90
C THR A 456 -17.49 7.43 0.43
N GLY A 457 -17.04 7.72 -0.78
CA GLY A 457 -15.76 7.26 -1.31
C GLY A 457 -14.58 7.90 -0.60
N MET A 458 -14.56 9.23 -0.45
CA MET A 458 -13.46 9.97 0.18
C MET A 458 -13.17 9.48 1.60
N ILE A 459 -14.20 9.30 2.44
CA ILE A 459 -14.02 8.84 3.82
C ILE A 459 -13.62 7.36 3.86
N ALA A 460 -14.24 6.51 3.03
CA ALA A 460 -13.87 5.10 2.95
C ALA A 460 -12.42 4.92 2.46
N HIS A 461 -12.00 5.69 1.47
CA HIS A 461 -10.62 5.72 0.96
C HIS A 461 -9.64 6.22 2.03
N ALA A 462 -9.98 7.30 2.73
CA ALA A 462 -9.17 7.80 3.84
C ALA A 462 -9.00 6.77 4.97
N ILE A 463 -10.07 6.04 5.32
CA ILE A 463 -10.01 4.95 6.31
C ILE A 463 -9.14 3.81 5.79
N ASN A 464 -9.28 3.41 4.52
CA ASN A 464 -8.45 2.37 3.91
C ASN A 464 -6.96 2.74 3.97
N ASN A 465 -6.60 3.94 3.52
CA ASN A 465 -5.22 4.41 3.56
C ASN A 465 -4.69 4.54 4.99
N LEU A 466 -5.54 4.98 5.95
CA LEU A 466 -5.17 5.01 7.36
C LEU A 466 -4.88 3.61 7.90
N LEU A 467 -5.68 2.60 7.56
CA LEU A 467 -5.45 1.22 7.97
C LEU A 467 -4.12 0.70 7.40
N VAL A 468 -3.82 0.97 6.13
CA VAL A 468 -2.52 0.63 5.53
C VAL A 468 -1.37 1.33 6.27
N CYS A 469 -1.45 2.63 6.53
CA CYS A 469 -0.43 3.35 7.30
C CYS A 469 -0.25 2.77 8.71
N LEU A 470 -1.37 2.45 9.39
CA LEU A 470 -1.34 1.86 10.73
C LEU A 470 -0.73 0.45 10.73
N SER A 471 -1.00 -0.39 9.71
CA SER A 471 -0.39 -1.72 9.60
C SER A 471 1.12 -1.64 9.41
N VAL A 472 1.60 -0.79 8.52
CA VAL A 472 3.04 -0.53 8.32
C VAL A 472 3.69 -0.03 9.61
N MET A 473 3.08 0.96 10.28
CA MET A 473 3.62 1.48 11.53
C MET A 473 3.56 0.46 12.67
N ALA A 474 2.49 -0.33 12.79
CA ALA A 474 2.38 -1.34 13.84
C ALA A 474 3.45 -2.43 13.71
N LEU A 475 3.75 -2.84 12.49
CA LEU A 475 4.75 -3.86 12.21
C LEU A 475 6.18 -3.30 12.24
N LEU A 476 6.43 -2.16 11.58
CA LEU A 476 7.79 -1.71 11.27
C LEU A 476 8.27 -0.53 12.13
N ARG A 477 7.37 0.36 12.60
CA ARG A 477 7.77 1.47 13.46
C ARG A 477 7.93 1.01 14.91
N GLY A 478 9.10 1.20 15.50
CA GLY A 478 9.29 0.75 16.87
C GLY A 478 10.46 1.32 17.55
#